data_5f9786ab23b70c3809edbe9f3a9e81c3
#
_entry.id   5f9786ab23b70c3809edbe9f3a9e81c3
#
_cell.length_a   1.000
_cell.length_b   1.000
_cell.length_c   1.000
_cell.angle_alpha   90.00
_cell.angle_beta   90.00
_cell.angle_gamma   90.00
#
_symmetry.space_group_name_H-M   'P 1'
#
loop_
_entity.id
_entity.type
_entity.pdbx_description
1 polymer ?
#
loop_
_entity_poly.entity_id
_entity_poly.type
_entity_poly.pdbx_seq_one_letter_code
_entity_poly.pdbx_strand_id
1 'polypeptide(L)'
;MNIEIRRETPQDYRETEEMTRRSFYNLHGPGCDEHLLVHKLRTHKDYLPECSRVAVVDGKIAGTIMYFKCVIHGDNEDVTIASFGPLCVDHKYKNCGIGRKLLEATIPLAKKAGFPGIVIFGEPYYYPKFGFKRGKEFGLTDMEGNASDAFMGLELVEGGLQIAGGRFEESSVVDELTEEALADLDKHFPVLKKIKRPCQWSYENAYDDREGYHYEYATHFPREFEALFRKNVEADAEDALKDIWESIDKTPYVLLRGTNVLGIFVVNNVTVPVIEHMYFESDCEETIRIAEEIRERFYRLNEGV
;
A
#
# COMPACT_ATOMS: atom_id res chain seq x y z
N MET A 1 23.13 3.19 6.02
CA MET A 1 21.89 3.76 6.55
C MET A 1 21.54 3.07 7.87
N ASN A 2 21.39 3.82 8.95
CA ASN A 2 20.97 3.27 10.25
C ASN A 2 19.46 3.45 10.38
N ILE A 3 18.72 2.34 10.52
CA ILE A 3 17.25 2.34 10.65
C ILE A 3 16.93 1.96 12.10
N GLU A 4 16.37 2.90 12.84
CA GLU A 4 15.85 2.66 14.19
C GLU A 4 14.35 2.38 14.13
N ILE A 5 13.88 1.29 14.73
CA ILE A 5 12.46 0.99 14.90
C ILE A 5 12.10 1.22 16.36
N ARG A 6 11.22 2.19 16.62
CA ARG A 6 10.82 2.56 17.97
C ARG A 6 9.34 2.93 18.07
N ARG A 7 8.85 3.12 19.28
CA ARG A 7 7.52 3.73 19.49
C ARG A 7 7.53 5.18 19.01
N GLU A 8 6.39 5.59 18.48
CA GLU A 8 6.12 6.99 18.20
C GLU A 8 6.03 7.79 19.52
N THR A 9 6.49 9.04 19.48
CA THR A 9 6.35 10.00 20.58
C THR A 9 5.52 11.21 20.11
N PRO A 10 4.97 12.04 21.02
CA PRO A 10 4.21 13.22 20.63
C PRO A 10 4.97 14.20 19.73
N GLN A 11 6.31 14.23 19.83
CA GLN A 11 7.16 15.06 18.98
C GLN A 11 7.21 14.57 17.52
N ASP A 12 6.91 13.29 17.28
CA ASP A 12 6.93 12.68 15.96
C ASP A 12 5.58 12.89 15.21
N TYR A 13 4.50 13.16 15.93
CA TYR A 13 3.13 13.11 15.41
C TYR A 13 2.95 13.88 14.10
N ARG A 14 3.41 15.11 14.08
CA ARG A 14 3.30 15.94 12.87
C ARG A 14 4.10 15.39 11.70
N GLU A 15 5.33 14.98 11.95
CA GLU A 15 6.19 14.42 10.91
C GLU A 15 5.64 13.09 10.36
N THR A 16 5.08 12.24 11.26
CA THR A 16 4.42 10.99 10.85
C THR A 16 3.20 11.26 9.95
N GLU A 17 2.35 12.22 10.32
CA GLU A 17 1.19 12.61 9.50
C GLU A 17 1.62 13.13 8.13
N GLU A 18 2.60 14.04 8.08
CA GLU A 18 3.13 14.57 6.82
C GLU A 18 3.74 13.48 5.94
N MET A 19 4.54 12.60 6.52
CA MET A 19 5.15 11.48 5.80
C MET A 19 4.08 10.53 5.27
N THR A 20 3.10 10.15 6.11
CA THR A 20 1.98 9.30 5.70
C THR A 20 1.20 9.94 4.56
N ARG A 21 0.83 11.22 4.68
CA ARG A 21 0.12 11.96 3.64
C ARG A 21 0.89 11.94 2.33
N ARG A 22 2.18 12.26 2.32
CA ARG A 22 3.01 12.20 1.10
C ARG A 22 3.09 10.81 0.49
N SER A 23 3.13 9.78 1.33
CA SER A 23 3.28 8.38 0.87
C SER A 23 2.03 7.84 0.18
N PHE A 24 0.84 8.28 0.61
CA PHE A 24 -0.44 7.81 0.07
C PHE A 24 -1.11 8.79 -0.91
N TYR A 25 -0.66 10.04 -0.97
CA TYR A 25 -1.34 11.05 -1.78
C TYR A 25 -1.39 10.65 -3.26
N ASN A 26 -2.59 10.58 -3.80
CA ASN A 26 -2.86 10.10 -5.16
C ASN A 26 -2.43 8.64 -5.43
N LEU A 27 -2.26 7.81 -4.39
CA LEU A 27 -1.92 6.40 -4.57
C LEU A 27 -3.16 5.57 -4.91
N HIS A 28 -4.13 5.52 -4.02
CA HIS A 28 -5.35 4.70 -4.17
C HIS A 28 -6.54 5.46 -4.79
N GLY A 29 -6.53 6.77 -4.69
CA GLY A 29 -7.52 7.69 -5.25
C GLY A 29 -6.95 9.10 -5.33
N PRO A 30 -7.67 10.08 -5.89
CA PRO A 30 -7.27 11.47 -5.86
C PRO A 30 -7.27 12.03 -4.43
N GLY A 31 -6.09 12.36 -3.90
CA GLY A 31 -5.89 12.70 -2.49
C GLY A 31 -5.56 11.48 -1.66
N CYS A 32 -5.80 11.54 -0.35
CA CYS A 32 -5.69 10.43 0.61
C CYS A 32 -6.30 10.86 1.95
N ASP A 33 -6.62 9.86 2.80
CA ASP A 33 -7.12 10.05 4.18
C ASP A 33 -6.32 9.28 5.24
N GLU A 34 -5.30 8.53 4.85
CA GLU A 34 -4.49 7.71 5.77
C GLU A 34 -3.79 8.53 6.85
N HIS A 35 -3.45 9.79 6.58
CA HIS A 35 -2.90 10.70 7.61
C HIS A 35 -3.98 11.13 8.63
N LEU A 36 -5.26 11.18 8.23
CA LEU A 36 -6.37 11.36 9.16
C LEU A 36 -6.54 10.12 10.03
N LEU A 37 -6.43 8.91 9.46
CA LEU A 37 -6.46 7.68 10.24
C LEU A 37 -5.34 7.67 11.29
N VAL A 38 -4.10 8.02 10.91
CA VAL A 38 -2.97 8.18 11.85
C VAL A 38 -3.32 9.16 12.97
N HIS A 39 -3.91 10.30 12.64
CA HIS A 39 -4.31 11.31 13.61
C HIS A 39 -5.36 10.79 14.59
N LYS A 40 -6.42 10.18 14.08
CA LYS A 40 -7.57 9.67 14.85
C LYS A 40 -7.20 8.48 15.73
N LEU A 41 -6.42 7.53 15.22
CA LEU A 41 -6.04 6.33 15.96
C LEU A 41 -5.40 6.64 17.30
N ARG A 42 -4.55 7.66 17.41
CA ARG A 42 -3.82 7.96 18.65
C ARG A 42 -4.69 8.17 19.88
N THR A 43 -5.94 8.59 19.69
CA THR A 43 -6.92 8.81 20.78
C THR A 43 -8.07 7.82 20.75
N HIS A 44 -8.12 6.93 19.74
CA HIS A 44 -9.18 5.96 19.61
C HIS A 44 -9.02 4.79 20.58
N LYS A 45 -10.13 4.26 21.09
CA LYS A 45 -10.18 3.13 22.06
C LYS A 45 -9.53 1.84 21.55
N ASP A 46 -9.52 1.63 20.23
CA ASP A 46 -9.00 0.42 19.61
C ASP A 46 -7.51 0.51 19.27
N TYR A 47 -6.90 1.65 19.46
CA TYR A 47 -5.47 1.83 19.17
C TYR A 47 -4.59 0.90 20.01
N LEU A 48 -3.56 0.33 19.39
CA LEU A 48 -2.58 -0.57 20.01
C LEU A 48 -1.17 0.05 19.97
N PRO A 49 -0.89 1.05 20.84
CA PRO A 49 0.42 1.73 20.85
C PRO A 49 1.58 0.78 21.20
N GLU A 50 1.32 -0.30 21.92
CA GLU A 50 2.33 -1.32 22.25
C GLU A 50 2.78 -2.11 21.02
N CYS A 51 1.92 -2.22 19.97
CA CYS A 51 2.24 -2.91 18.71
C CYS A 51 2.72 -1.93 17.63
N SER A 52 2.32 -0.66 17.69
CA SER A 52 2.63 0.35 16.67
C SER A 52 4.07 0.86 16.73
N ARG A 53 4.67 1.14 15.57
CA ARG A 53 6.07 1.62 15.46
C ARG A 53 6.25 2.64 14.36
N VAL A 54 7.26 3.48 14.55
CA VAL A 54 7.87 4.30 13.50
C VAL A 54 9.26 3.80 13.19
N ALA A 55 9.67 3.98 11.95
CA ALA A 55 11.05 3.82 11.50
C ALA A 55 11.68 5.19 11.38
N VAL A 56 12.86 5.35 11.95
CA VAL A 56 13.62 6.60 11.94
C VAL A 56 14.94 6.38 11.22
N VAL A 57 15.26 7.26 10.29
CA VAL A 57 16.53 7.29 9.55
C VAL A 57 17.14 8.67 9.71
N ASP A 58 18.35 8.75 10.25
CA ASP A 58 19.09 10.00 10.46
C ASP A 58 18.24 11.08 11.19
N GLY A 59 17.46 10.62 12.20
CA GLY A 59 16.61 11.47 13.02
C GLY A 59 15.29 11.91 12.36
N LYS A 60 14.94 11.40 11.16
CA LYS A 60 13.70 11.69 10.44
C LYS A 60 12.77 10.49 10.39
N ILE A 61 11.47 10.72 10.46
CA ILE A 61 10.47 9.68 10.28
C ILE A 61 10.52 9.20 8.83
N ALA A 62 10.85 7.94 8.64
CA ALA A 62 11.01 7.29 7.35
C ALA A 62 9.94 6.23 7.06
N GLY A 63 9.13 5.86 8.04
CA GLY A 63 8.00 4.94 7.88
C GLY A 63 7.22 4.77 9.17
N THR A 64 6.01 4.27 9.04
CA THR A 64 5.13 3.97 10.17
C THR A 64 4.29 2.73 9.93
N ILE A 65 3.92 2.05 11.00
CA ILE A 65 2.88 1.02 11.05
C ILE A 65 2.06 1.23 12.32
N MET A 66 0.74 1.37 12.18
CA MET A 66 -0.16 1.56 13.32
C MET A 66 -1.10 0.37 13.44
N TYR A 67 -1.20 -0.18 14.64
CA TYR A 67 -2.07 -1.32 14.95
C TYR A 67 -3.31 -0.88 15.71
N PHE A 68 -4.41 -1.56 15.44
CA PHE A 68 -5.68 -1.37 16.15
C PHE A 68 -6.45 -2.68 16.22
N LYS A 69 -7.46 -2.73 17.11
CA LYS A 69 -8.33 -3.89 17.30
C LYS A 69 -9.43 -3.89 16.27
N CYS A 70 -9.73 -5.08 15.77
CA CYS A 70 -10.91 -5.39 14.97
C CYS A 70 -11.60 -6.61 15.55
N VAL A 71 -12.76 -6.98 15.02
CA VAL A 71 -13.56 -8.11 15.46
C VAL A 71 -13.83 -9.04 14.28
N ILE A 72 -13.77 -10.34 14.54
CA ILE A 72 -14.36 -11.35 13.66
C ILE A 72 -15.58 -11.90 14.37
N HIS A 73 -16.76 -11.69 13.79
CA HIS A 73 -18.01 -12.26 14.24
C HIS A 73 -18.15 -13.68 13.74
N GLY A 74 -18.09 -14.64 14.64
CA GLY A 74 -18.29 -16.06 14.34
C GLY A 74 -19.68 -16.56 14.68
N ASP A 75 -20.00 -17.78 14.23
CA ASP A 75 -21.30 -18.41 14.52
C ASP A 75 -21.54 -18.63 16.03
N ASN A 76 -20.49 -18.82 16.80
CA ASN A 76 -20.57 -19.14 18.22
C ASN A 76 -20.06 -18.05 19.14
N GLU A 77 -19.06 -17.30 18.71
CA GLU A 77 -18.41 -16.27 19.52
C GLU A 77 -17.73 -15.21 18.64
N ASP A 78 -17.59 -14.02 19.16
CA ASP A 78 -16.81 -12.95 18.57
C ASP A 78 -15.36 -13.05 19.01
N VAL A 79 -14.44 -12.86 18.06
CA VAL A 79 -13.00 -12.94 18.32
C VAL A 79 -12.35 -11.59 18.04
N THR A 80 -11.73 -11.01 19.06
CA THR A 80 -10.92 -9.79 18.88
C THR A 80 -9.59 -10.16 18.26
N ILE A 81 -9.27 -9.52 17.12
CA ILE A 81 -8.01 -9.68 16.39
C ILE A 81 -7.28 -8.35 16.27
N ALA A 82 -6.02 -8.39 15.87
CA ALA A 82 -5.30 -7.19 15.47
C ALA A 82 -5.50 -6.92 13.98
N SER A 83 -5.54 -5.64 13.63
CA SER A 83 -5.32 -5.15 12.28
C SER A 83 -4.23 -4.09 12.31
N PHE A 84 -3.72 -3.68 11.15
CA PHE A 84 -2.86 -2.52 11.03
C PHE A 84 -3.14 -1.73 9.76
N GLY A 85 -3.03 -0.44 9.89
CA GLY A 85 -3.11 0.57 8.85
C GLY A 85 -2.92 1.95 9.47
N PRO A 86 -2.22 2.85 8.77
CA PRO A 86 -1.43 2.58 7.58
C PRO A 86 -0.10 1.88 7.88
N LEU A 87 0.40 1.14 6.89
CA LEU A 87 1.82 0.79 6.80
C LEU A 87 2.40 1.57 5.61
N CYS A 88 3.31 2.48 5.85
CA CYS A 88 3.96 3.21 4.77
C CYS A 88 5.42 3.52 5.04
N VAL A 89 6.12 3.85 3.96
CA VAL A 89 7.52 4.26 3.94
C VAL A 89 7.62 5.52 3.09
N ASP A 90 8.34 6.53 3.58
CA ASP A 90 8.61 7.75 2.82
C ASP A 90 9.25 7.40 1.47
N HIS A 91 8.81 8.07 0.40
CA HIS A 91 9.25 7.81 -0.96
C HIS A 91 10.79 7.84 -1.12
N LYS A 92 11.50 8.66 -0.32
CA LYS A 92 12.96 8.73 -0.30
C LYS A 92 13.67 7.46 0.17
N TYR A 93 12.94 6.59 0.87
CA TYR A 93 13.47 5.36 1.45
C TYR A 93 12.79 4.10 0.90
N LYS A 94 12.13 4.22 -0.25
CA LYS A 94 11.56 3.06 -0.95
C LYS A 94 12.65 2.02 -1.22
N ASN A 95 12.29 0.75 -1.19
CA ASN A 95 13.18 -0.42 -1.42
C ASN A 95 14.37 -0.56 -0.47
N CYS A 96 14.46 0.27 0.59
CA CYS A 96 15.50 0.15 1.62
C CYS A 96 15.18 -0.88 2.73
N GLY A 97 14.11 -1.64 2.58
CA GLY A 97 13.71 -2.69 3.53
C GLY A 97 13.02 -2.19 4.80
N ILE A 98 12.63 -0.90 4.87
CA ILE A 98 11.99 -0.31 6.07
C ILE A 98 10.64 -0.98 6.35
N GLY A 99 9.77 -1.16 5.34
CA GLY A 99 8.47 -1.82 5.52
C GLY A 99 8.62 -3.25 6.07
N ARG A 100 9.61 -4.01 5.55
CA ARG A 100 9.97 -5.33 6.09
C ARG A 100 10.35 -5.25 7.57
N LYS A 101 11.26 -4.34 7.93
CA LYS A 101 11.71 -4.17 9.32
C LYS A 101 10.59 -3.78 10.27
N LEU A 102 9.64 -2.95 9.82
CA LEU A 102 8.44 -2.59 10.58
C LEU A 102 7.59 -3.84 10.85
N LEU A 103 7.28 -4.65 9.83
CA LEU A 103 6.50 -5.89 9.99
C LEU A 103 7.23 -6.91 10.88
N GLU A 104 8.51 -7.16 10.62
CA GLU A 104 9.33 -8.10 11.43
C GLU A 104 9.41 -7.69 12.90
N ALA A 105 9.43 -6.38 13.19
CA ALA A 105 9.44 -5.87 14.55
C ALA A 105 8.06 -5.92 15.24
N THR A 106 6.96 -5.79 14.50
CA THR A 106 5.64 -5.56 15.08
C THR A 106 4.76 -6.80 15.13
N ILE A 107 4.86 -7.72 14.17
CA ILE A 107 4.12 -8.99 14.19
C ILE A 107 4.36 -9.77 15.53
N PRO A 108 5.60 -9.91 16.01
CA PRO A 108 5.84 -10.54 17.30
C PRO A 108 5.23 -9.80 18.50
N LEU A 109 5.06 -8.47 18.40
CA LEU A 109 4.41 -7.68 19.45
C LEU A 109 2.91 -7.97 19.52
N ALA A 110 2.23 -8.06 18.37
CA ALA A 110 0.82 -8.45 18.31
C ALA A 110 0.61 -9.86 18.89
N LYS A 111 1.50 -10.81 18.56
CA LYS A 111 1.49 -12.15 19.15
C LYS A 111 1.69 -12.11 20.68
N LYS A 112 2.65 -11.32 21.16
CA LYS A 112 2.92 -11.15 22.60
C LYS A 112 1.76 -10.49 23.33
N ALA A 113 1.02 -9.61 22.67
CA ALA A 113 -0.18 -8.97 23.21
C ALA A 113 -1.38 -9.92 23.30
N GLY A 114 -1.26 -11.16 22.80
CA GLY A 114 -2.26 -12.22 22.94
C GLY A 114 -3.28 -12.28 21.80
N PHE A 115 -3.07 -11.54 20.70
CA PHE A 115 -3.97 -11.63 19.54
C PHE A 115 -3.81 -12.98 18.86
N PRO A 116 -4.92 -13.65 18.47
CA PRO A 116 -4.88 -14.94 17.77
C PRO A 116 -4.45 -14.80 16.31
N GLY A 117 -4.66 -13.63 15.71
CA GLY A 117 -4.30 -13.34 14.32
C GLY A 117 -4.29 -11.87 14.01
N ILE A 118 -3.81 -11.57 12.81
CA ILE A 118 -3.84 -10.24 12.18
C ILE A 118 -4.65 -10.37 10.89
N VAL A 119 -5.61 -9.46 10.67
CA VAL A 119 -6.37 -9.38 9.41
C VAL A 119 -6.26 -7.98 8.85
N ILE A 120 -6.04 -7.88 7.55
CA ILE A 120 -5.81 -6.62 6.84
C ILE A 120 -6.49 -6.63 5.46
N PHE A 121 -6.71 -5.44 4.92
CA PHE A 121 -6.80 -5.24 3.48
C PHE A 121 -5.44 -4.74 2.98
N GLY A 122 -4.79 -5.50 2.10
CA GLY A 122 -3.43 -5.21 1.69
C GLY A 122 -3.05 -5.84 0.35
N GLU A 123 -1.87 -5.48 -0.14
CA GLU A 123 -1.39 -5.87 -1.45
C GLU A 123 -1.09 -7.37 -1.54
N PRO A 124 -1.79 -8.13 -2.41
CA PRO A 124 -1.67 -9.58 -2.52
C PRO A 124 -0.25 -10.05 -2.91
N TYR A 125 0.58 -9.19 -3.49
CA TYR A 125 1.96 -9.51 -3.88
C TYR A 125 3.00 -9.17 -2.82
N TYR A 126 2.63 -8.39 -1.80
CA TYR A 126 3.56 -7.96 -0.76
C TYR A 126 3.47 -8.82 0.50
N TYR A 127 2.29 -8.97 1.08
CA TYR A 127 2.09 -9.57 2.40
C TYR A 127 2.32 -11.09 2.48
N PRO A 128 2.14 -11.90 1.42
CA PRO A 128 2.46 -13.34 1.48
C PRO A 128 3.92 -13.64 1.83
N LYS A 129 4.85 -12.70 1.55
CA LYS A 129 6.27 -12.81 1.94
C LYS A 129 6.49 -12.84 3.45
N PHE A 130 5.45 -12.45 4.23
CA PHE A 130 5.44 -12.43 5.70
C PHE A 130 4.51 -13.50 6.29
N GLY A 131 4.00 -14.40 5.47
CA GLY A 131 3.13 -15.50 5.90
C GLY A 131 1.63 -15.19 5.87
N PHE A 132 1.23 -14.02 5.41
CA PHE A 132 -0.19 -13.74 5.19
C PHE A 132 -0.76 -14.60 4.08
N LYS A 133 -1.99 -15.06 4.27
CA LYS A 133 -2.78 -15.83 3.33
C LYS A 133 -4.08 -15.08 3.03
N ARG A 134 -4.76 -15.42 1.95
CA ARG A 134 -6.06 -14.84 1.63
C ARG A 134 -7.10 -15.19 2.70
N GLY A 135 -7.97 -14.27 3.05
CA GLY A 135 -9.01 -14.48 4.07
C GLY A 135 -9.89 -15.70 3.80
N LYS A 136 -10.16 -15.98 2.50
CA LYS A 136 -10.90 -17.18 2.07
C LYS A 136 -10.24 -18.52 2.46
N GLU A 137 -8.93 -18.57 2.67
CA GLU A 137 -8.23 -19.78 3.12
C GLU A 137 -8.53 -20.10 4.60
N PHE A 138 -8.99 -19.13 5.35
CA PHE A 138 -9.47 -19.25 6.72
C PHE A 138 -11.02 -19.34 6.82
N GLY A 139 -11.72 -19.23 5.67
CA GLY A 139 -13.17 -19.13 5.63
C GLY A 139 -13.73 -17.78 6.08
N LEU A 140 -12.88 -16.73 6.12
CA LEU A 140 -13.26 -15.39 6.53
C LEU A 140 -13.78 -14.56 5.35
N THR A 141 -14.74 -13.69 5.65
CA THR A 141 -15.29 -12.69 4.72
C THR A 141 -15.32 -11.29 5.37
N ASP A 142 -15.58 -10.26 4.58
CA ASP A 142 -16.04 -8.98 5.11
C ASP A 142 -17.50 -9.09 5.62
N MET A 143 -18.07 -7.98 6.11
CA MET A 143 -19.44 -7.95 6.65
C MET A 143 -20.50 -8.20 5.58
N GLU A 144 -20.22 -7.93 4.32
CA GLU A 144 -21.09 -8.19 3.15
C GLU A 144 -20.96 -9.61 2.60
N GLY A 145 -20.04 -10.43 3.14
CA GLY A 145 -19.81 -11.80 2.70
C GLY A 145 -18.81 -11.94 1.54
N ASN A 146 -18.06 -10.88 1.22
CA ASN A 146 -17.03 -10.92 0.18
C ASN A 146 -15.68 -11.37 0.76
N ALA A 147 -14.84 -11.96 -0.10
CA ALA A 147 -13.47 -12.35 0.23
C ALA A 147 -12.55 -11.97 -0.93
N SER A 148 -12.30 -10.69 -1.09
CA SER A 148 -11.38 -10.17 -2.10
C SER A 148 -9.96 -10.71 -1.89
N ASP A 149 -9.14 -10.69 -2.93
CA ASP A 149 -7.74 -11.13 -2.82
C ASP A 149 -6.88 -10.20 -1.93
N ALA A 150 -7.32 -8.94 -1.76
CA ALA A 150 -6.71 -7.99 -0.83
C ALA A 150 -7.04 -8.27 0.64
N PHE A 151 -8.12 -9.02 0.92
CA PHE A 151 -8.50 -9.42 2.25
C PHE A 151 -7.63 -10.58 2.73
N MET A 152 -6.72 -10.32 3.67
CA MET A 152 -5.64 -11.22 4.04
C MET A 152 -5.54 -11.39 5.56
N GLY A 153 -5.15 -12.61 5.98
CA GLY A 153 -4.95 -12.97 7.38
C GLY A 153 -3.58 -13.60 7.65
N LEU A 154 -3.09 -13.40 8.86
CA LEU A 154 -1.91 -14.07 9.42
C LEU A 154 -2.27 -14.65 10.78
N GLU A 155 -2.23 -15.98 10.93
CA GLU A 155 -2.36 -16.62 12.23
C GLU A 155 -1.13 -16.37 13.10
N LEU A 156 -1.36 -15.87 14.31
CA LEU A 156 -0.31 -15.71 15.32
C LEU A 156 -0.24 -16.90 16.26
N VAL A 157 -1.34 -17.66 16.37
CA VAL A 157 -1.44 -18.96 17.00
C VAL A 157 -2.12 -19.93 16.04
N GLU A 158 -1.82 -21.20 16.14
CA GLU A 158 -2.43 -22.23 15.27
C GLU A 158 -3.93 -22.25 15.41
N GLY A 159 -4.68 -22.19 14.30
CA GLY A 159 -6.13 -22.13 14.27
C GLY A 159 -6.73 -20.79 14.70
N GLY A 160 -5.92 -19.77 14.97
CA GLY A 160 -6.37 -18.50 15.52
C GLY A 160 -7.26 -17.66 14.61
N LEU A 161 -7.33 -17.99 13.32
CA LEU A 161 -8.25 -17.36 12.36
C LEU A 161 -9.28 -18.35 11.77
N GLN A 162 -9.32 -19.58 12.26
CA GLN A 162 -10.30 -20.59 11.82
C GLN A 162 -11.61 -20.43 12.61
N ILE A 163 -12.37 -19.40 12.31
CA ILE A 163 -13.60 -19.01 12.99
C ILE A 163 -14.78 -19.33 12.09
N ALA A 164 -15.62 -20.30 12.49
CA ALA A 164 -16.79 -20.71 11.72
C ALA A 164 -17.74 -19.52 11.47
N GLY A 165 -18.13 -19.28 10.22
CA GLY A 165 -18.99 -18.16 9.81
C GLY A 165 -18.32 -16.78 9.97
N GLY A 166 -16.99 -16.73 10.09
CA GLY A 166 -16.25 -15.54 10.46
C GLY A 166 -16.42 -14.36 9.50
N ARG A 167 -17.02 -13.27 9.99
CA ARG A 167 -17.17 -12.00 9.28
C ARG A 167 -16.35 -10.92 9.98
N PHE A 168 -15.49 -10.28 9.20
CA PHE A 168 -14.57 -9.27 9.71
C PHE A 168 -15.26 -7.91 9.75
N GLU A 169 -15.28 -7.31 10.94
CA GLU A 169 -15.68 -5.93 11.17
C GLU A 169 -14.45 -5.08 11.52
N GLU A 170 -14.25 -4.02 10.74
CA GLU A 170 -13.20 -3.05 11.03
C GLU A 170 -13.48 -2.26 12.31
N SER A 171 -12.43 -1.64 12.85
CA SER A 171 -12.59 -0.72 13.98
C SER A 171 -13.45 0.48 13.60
N SER A 172 -14.29 0.93 14.53
CA SER A 172 -15.10 2.15 14.36
C SER A 172 -14.30 3.42 14.13
N VAL A 173 -12.97 3.38 14.19
CA VAL A 173 -12.12 4.53 13.78
C VAL A 173 -12.33 4.90 12.32
N VAL A 174 -12.71 3.96 11.46
CA VAL A 174 -12.98 4.23 10.03
C VAL A 174 -14.20 5.13 9.83
N ASP A 175 -15.17 5.08 10.75
CA ASP A 175 -16.36 5.94 10.73
C ASP A 175 -16.02 7.41 11.04
N GLU A 176 -14.84 7.67 11.61
CA GLU A 176 -14.34 9.01 11.89
C GLU A 176 -13.60 9.65 10.70
N LEU A 177 -13.37 8.89 9.62
CA LEU A 177 -12.68 9.36 8.41
C LEU A 177 -13.63 10.08 7.45
N THR A 178 -14.28 11.13 7.94
CA THR A 178 -15.23 11.91 7.17
C THR A 178 -14.54 12.97 6.31
N GLU A 179 -15.19 13.38 5.22
CA GLU A 179 -14.68 14.46 4.35
C GLU A 179 -14.49 15.76 5.13
N GLU A 180 -15.36 16.06 6.10
CA GLU A 180 -15.26 17.25 6.96
C GLU A 180 -14.03 17.19 7.85
N ALA A 181 -13.80 16.06 8.54
CA ALA A 181 -12.62 15.87 9.38
C ALA A 181 -11.33 15.91 8.57
N LEU A 182 -11.34 15.34 7.37
CA LEU A 182 -10.21 15.40 6.46
C LEU A 182 -9.92 16.83 6.00
N ALA A 183 -10.95 17.58 5.61
CA ALA A 183 -10.80 18.95 5.19
C ALA A 183 -10.29 19.87 6.32
N ASP A 184 -10.70 19.61 7.56
CA ASP A 184 -10.21 20.33 8.74
C ASP A 184 -8.73 20.03 9.02
N LEU A 185 -8.33 18.79 8.98
CA LEU A 185 -6.95 18.38 9.18
C LEU A 185 -6.05 18.91 8.06
N ASP A 186 -6.51 18.84 6.81
CA ASP A 186 -5.76 19.26 5.61
C ASP A 186 -5.43 20.78 5.60
N LYS A 187 -6.19 21.61 6.31
CA LYS A 187 -5.85 23.05 6.48
C LYS A 187 -4.48 23.28 7.10
N HIS A 188 -3.97 22.29 7.82
CA HIS A 188 -2.68 22.36 8.49
C HIS A 188 -1.51 21.85 7.65
N PHE A 189 -1.76 21.38 6.41
CA PHE A 189 -0.75 20.80 5.52
C PHE A 189 -0.61 21.63 4.24
N PRO A 190 0.54 21.56 3.56
CA PRO A 190 0.69 22.14 2.23
C PRO A 190 -0.37 21.61 1.27
N VAL A 191 -0.89 22.48 0.41
CA VAL A 191 -1.82 22.06 -0.64
C VAL A 191 -1.09 21.18 -1.65
N LEU A 192 -1.64 20.00 -1.91
CA LEU A 192 -1.17 19.09 -2.95
C LEU A 192 -2.23 18.96 -4.04
N LYS A 193 -1.80 18.83 -5.29
CA LYS A 193 -2.71 18.64 -6.44
C LYS A 193 -3.29 17.22 -6.41
N LYS A 194 -4.63 17.12 -6.43
CA LYS A 194 -5.32 15.83 -6.63
C LYS A 194 -5.21 15.42 -8.08
N ILE A 195 -4.78 14.20 -8.35
CA ILE A 195 -4.53 13.65 -9.68
C ILE A 195 -5.22 12.31 -9.81
N LYS A 196 -5.92 12.08 -10.93
CA LYS A 196 -6.42 10.76 -11.31
C LYS A 196 -5.30 9.96 -11.97
N ARG A 197 -5.13 8.72 -11.53
CA ARG A 197 -4.14 7.76 -12.09
C ARG A 197 -4.84 6.45 -12.44
N PRO A 198 -4.39 5.72 -13.47
CA PRO A 198 -5.03 4.47 -13.91
C PRO A 198 -5.09 3.34 -12.89
N CYS A 199 -4.14 3.29 -11.94
CA CYS A 199 -4.11 2.29 -10.87
C CYS A 199 -4.79 2.74 -9.58
N GLN A 200 -5.42 3.90 -9.57
CA GLN A 200 -6.24 4.29 -8.42
C GLN A 200 -7.47 3.39 -8.37
N TRP A 201 -7.89 3.07 -7.16
CA TRP A 201 -8.97 2.13 -6.85
C TRP A 201 -10.35 2.43 -7.46
N SER A 202 -10.44 2.70 -8.71
CA SER A 202 -11.54 2.15 -9.47
C SER A 202 -11.14 0.71 -9.78
N TYR A 203 -11.43 -0.21 -8.88
CA TYR A 203 -11.10 -1.65 -8.94
C TYR A 203 -11.39 -2.30 -10.29
N GLU A 204 -12.27 -1.73 -11.08
CA GLU A 204 -12.61 -2.14 -12.43
C GLU A 204 -11.45 -2.02 -13.43
N ASN A 205 -10.40 -1.24 -13.12
CA ASN A 205 -9.30 -0.96 -14.05
C ASN A 205 -7.92 -1.49 -13.60
N ALA A 206 -7.73 -1.81 -12.31
CA ALA A 206 -6.46 -2.35 -11.83
C ALA A 206 -6.27 -3.83 -12.22
N TYR A 207 -7.37 -4.56 -12.41
CA TYR A 207 -7.42 -5.97 -12.75
C TYR A 207 -8.31 -6.20 -13.97
N ASP A 208 -7.99 -5.54 -15.09
CA ASP A 208 -8.65 -5.89 -16.34
C ASP A 208 -8.02 -7.16 -16.91
N ASP A 209 -8.46 -8.29 -16.37
CA ASP A 209 -8.03 -9.63 -16.74
C ASP A 209 -8.64 -10.11 -18.09
N ARG A 210 -9.39 -9.24 -18.78
CA ARG A 210 -10.03 -9.58 -20.05
C ARG A 210 -9.05 -10.02 -21.12
N GLU A 211 -7.78 -9.60 -21.01
CA GLU A 211 -6.71 -9.98 -21.93
C GLU A 211 -5.58 -10.76 -21.26
N GLY A 212 -5.76 -11.20 -20.02
CA GLY A 212 -4.79 -12.01 -19.28
C GLY A 212 -3.55 -11.24 -18.84
N TYR A 213 -3.58 -9.91 -18.79
CA TYR A 213 -2.52 -9.10 -18.19
C TYR A 213 -3.09 -7.99 -17.30
N HIS A 214 -2.29 -7.56 -16.32
CA HIS A 214 -2.59 -6.44 -15.43
C HIS A 214 -1.31 -5.68 -15.09
N TYR A 215 -1.42 -4.46 -14.55
CA TYR A 215 -0.27 -3.70 -14.11
C TYR A 215 -0.37 -3.34 -12.63
N GLU A 216 0.80 -3.30 -11.98
CA GLU A 216 0.99 -3.07 -10.57
C GLU A 216 2.03 -1.98 -10.32
N TYR A 217 1.99 -1.39 -9.13
CA TYR A 217 3.09 -0.50 -8.71
C TYR A 217 4.41 -1.27 -8.62
N ALA A 218 5.46 -0.72 -9.22
CA ALA A 218 6.77 -1.36 -9.24
C ALA A 218 7.40 -1.54 -7.85
N THR A 219 6.88 -0.86 -6.83
CA THR A 219 7.29 -1.07 -5.42
C THR A 219 7.07 -2.48 -4.92
N HIS A 220 6.16 -3.23 -5.54
CA HIS A 220 5.92 -4.64 -5.23
C HIS A 220 6.89 -5.59 -5.94
N PHE A 221 7.47 -5.15 -7.06
CA PHE A 221 8.40 -5.88 -7.92
C PHE A 221 9.67 -5.08 -8.23
N PRO A 222 10.38 -4.54 -7.22
CA PRO A 222 11.46 -3.58 -7.46
C PRO A 222 12.65 -4.20 -8.18
N ARG A 223 12.96 -5.47 -7.94
CA ARG A 223 14.09 -6.16 -8.59
C ARG A 223 13.83 -6.38 -10.07
N GLU A 224 12.64 -6.82 -10.41
CA GLU A 224 12.20 -7.08 -11.76
C GLU A 224 12.14 -5.78 -12.56
N PHE A 225 11.58 -4.72 -11.95
CA PHE A 225 11.55 -3.39 -12.54
C PHE A 225 12.95 -2.87 -12.86
N GLU A 226 13.83 -2.85 -11.85
CA GLU A 226 15.20 -2.34 -12.01
C GLU A 226 16.02 -3.16 -13.01
N ALA A 227 15.87 -4.49 -13.02
CA ALA A 227 16.57 -5.36 -13.95
C ALA A 227 16.18 -5.05 -15.40
N LEU A 228 14.87 -4.91 -15.68
CA LEU A 228 14.39 -4.61 -17.02
C LEU A 228 14.72 -3.16 -17.41
N PHE A 229 14.68 -2.22 -16.46
CA PHE A 229 15.08 -0.84 -16.70
C PHE A 229 16.56 -0.75 -17.12
N ARG A 230 17.48 -1.37 -16.36
CA ARG A 230 18.92 -1.38 -16.67
C ARG A 230 19.24 -2.07 -18.00
N LYS A 231 18.46 -3.07 -18.40
CA LYS A 231 18.62 -3.75 -19.69
C LYS A 231 18.35 -2.82 -20.88
N ASN A 232 17.50 -1.80 -20.70
CA ASN A 232 17.04 -0.92 -21.77
C ASN A 232 17.62 0.51 -21.72
N VAL A 233 18.24 0.89 -20.61
CA VAL A 233 18.84 2.23 -20.41
C VAL A 233 20.35 2.03 -20.21
N GLU A 234 21.13 2.30 -21.27
CA GLU A 234 22.57 2.03 -21.25
C GLU A 234 23.40 3.08 -20.49
N ALA A 235 23.02 4.37 -20.60
CA ALA A 235 23.72 5.46 -19.93
C ALA A 235 22.87 6.01 -18.79
N ASP A 236 23.53 6.31 -17.66
CA ASP A 236 22.92 6.98 -16.49
C ASP A 236 21.73 6.23 -15.85
N ALA A 237 21.61 4.90 -16.04
CA ALA A 237 20.52 4.10 -15.50
C ALA A 237 20.38 4.24 -13.99
N GLU A 238 21.47 4.33 -13.24
CA GLU A 238 21.44 4.45 -11.77
C GLU A 238 20.91 5.80 -11.32
N ASP A 239 21.30 6.89 -11.99
CA ASP A 239 20.79 8.23 -11.70
C ASP A 239 19.31 8.36 -12.07
N ALA A 240 18.91 7.77 -13.20
CA ALA A 240 17.50 7.72 -13.61
C ALA A 240 16.65 6.87 -12.67
N LEU A 241 17.12 5.70 -12.22
CA LEU A 241 16.45 4.87 -11.23
C LEU A 241 16.30 5.61 -9.90
N LYS A 242 17.36 6.29 -9.47
CA LYS A 242 17.31 7.10 -8.25
C LYS A 242 16.25 8.20 -8.37
N ASP A 243 16.21 8.92 -9.46
CA ASP A 243 15.21 9.96 -9.74
C ASP A 243 13.79 9.37 -9.77
N ILE A 244 13.58 8.22 -10.41
CA ILE A 244 12.28 7.53 -10.41
C ILE A 244 11.82 7.14 -9.00
N TRP A 245 12.72 6.56 -8.20
CA TRP A 245 12.36 6.10 -6.86
C TRP A 245 12.17 7.24 -5.85
N GLU A 246 12.96 8.30 -5.94
CA GLU A 246 12.92 9.44 -5.03
C GLU A 246 11.87 10.49 -5.40
N SER A 247 11.38 10.50 -6.64
CA SER A 247 10.40 11.49 -7.11
C SER A 247 9.00 11.20 -6.58
N ILE A 248 8.33 12.25 -6.11
CA ILE A 248 6.90 12.22 -5.77
C ILE A 248 6.01 12.26 -7.03
N ASP A 249 6.56 12.79 -8.13
CA ASP A 249 5.83 12.99 -9.38
C ASP A 249 5.95 11.81 -10.34
N LYS A 250 6.88 10.89 -10.11
CA LYS A 250 7.07 9.71 -10.94
C LYS A 250 6.48 8.47 -10.30
N THR A 251 5.70 7.75 -11.08
CA THR A 251 5.09 6.49 -10.63
C THR A 251 5.55 5.37 -11.55
N PRO A 252 6.42 4.47 -11.05
CA PRO A 252 6.85 3.30 -11.81
C PRO A 252 5.85 2.15 -11.66
N TYR A 253 5.61 1.45 -12.77
CA TYR A 253 4.71 0.31 -12.87
C TYR A 253 5.40 -0.91 -13.48
N VAL A 254 4.92 -2.09 -13.12
CA VAL A 254 5.19 -3.34 -13.81
C VAL A 254 3.93 -3.86 -14.49
N LEU A 255 4.07 -4.42 -15.68
CA LEU A 255 3.04 -5.13 -16.40
C LEU A 255 3.23 -6.63 -16.18
N LEU A 256 2.19 -7.33 -15.78
CA LEU A 256 2.23 -8.72 -15.36
C LEU A 256 1.26 -9.59 -16.18
N ARG A 257 1.66 -10.83 -16.45
CA ARG A 257 0.76 -11.92 -16.81
C ARG A 257 0.89 -13.00 -15.73
N GLY A 258 -0.14 -13.14 -14.89
CA GLY A 258 -0.02 -13.91 -13.66
C GLY A 258 1.06 -13.30 -12.76
N THR A 259 2.14 -14.05 -12.50
CA THR A 259 3.30 -13.58 -11.72
C THR A 259 4.50 -13.16 -12.58
N ASN A 260 4.42 -13.28 -13.90
CA ASN A 260 5.52 -13.00 -14.81
C ASN A 260 5.48 -11.54 -15.26
N VAL A 261 6.60 -10.84 -15.10
CA VAL A 261 6.76 -9.48 -15.63
C VAL A 261 6.87 -9.55 -17.15
N LEU A 262 5.99 -8.85 -17.85
CA LEU A 262 6.00 -8.67 -19.30
C LEU A 262 6.70 -7.37 -19.70
N GLY A 263 6.60 -6.36 -18.89
CA GLY A 263 7.14 -5.03 -19.17
C GLY A 263 7.10 -4.11 -17.96
N ILE A 264 7.63 -2.92 -18.15
CA ILE A 264 7.65 -1.84 -17.17
C ILE A 264 7.32 -0.52 -17.83
N PHE A 265 6.76 0.42 -17.07
CA PHE A 265 6.61 1.79 -17.52
C PHE A 265 6.64 2.78 -16.35
N VAL A 266 7.02 4.03 -16.66
CA VAL A 266 7.10 5.13 -15.69
C VAL A 266 6.22 6.27 -16.16
N VAL A 267 5.34 6.73 -15.29
CA VAL A 267 4.47 7.88 -15.54
C VAL A 267 4.98 9.07 -14.77
N ASN A 268 5.24 10.17 -15.46
CA ASN A 268 5.50 11.46 -14.85
C ASN A 268 4.18 12.23 -14.73
N ASN A 269 3.88 12.71 -13.51
CA ASN A 269 2.61 13.36 -13.16
C ASN A 269 2.74 14.85 -12.83
N VAL A 270 3.84 15.50 -13.21
CA VAL A 270 4.10 16.92 -12.87
C VAL A 270 2.99 17.85 -13.38
N THR A 271 2.53 17.65 -14.60
CA THR A 271 1.46 18.46 -15.19
C THR A 271 0.31 17.59 -15.69
N VAL A 272 0.42 17.11 -16.91
CA VAL A 272 -0.46 16.06 -17.48
C VAL A 272 0.35 14.77 -17.39
N PRO A 273 -0.23 13.65 -16.91
CA PRO A 273 0.47 12.38 -16.84
C PRO A 273 1.04 11.97 -18.20
N VAL A 274 2.34 11.73 -18.26
CA VAL A 274 3.08 11.32 -19.47
C VAL A 274 3.86 10.06 -19.17
N ILE A 275 3.84 9.08 -20.07
CA ILE A 275 4.68 7.91 -19.97
C ILE A 275 6.08 8.31 -20.48
N GLU A 276 7.07 8.40 -19.57
CA GLU A 276 8.45 8.73 -19.90
C GLU A 276 9.25 7.52 -20.37
N HIS A 277 8.99 6.36 -19.77
CA HIS A 277 9.69 5.12 -20.07
C HIS A 277 8.67 3.99 -20.23
N MET A 278 8.88 3.13 -21.22
CA MET A 278 8.10 1.90 -21.41
C MET A 278 8.99 0.87 -22.11
N TYR A 279 9.23 -0.25 -21.42
CA TYR A 279 10.09 -1.33 -21.90
C TYR A 279 9.43 -2.68 -21.67
N PHE A 280 9.64 -3.61 -22.59
CA PHE A 280 9.12 -4.98 -22.51
C PHE A 280 10.27 -5.99 -22.47
N GLU A 281 9.99 -7.18 -21.92
CA GLU A 281 10.94 -8.29 -21.92
C GLU A 281 11.25 -8.77 -23.34
N SER A 282 10.26 -8.71 -24.24
CA SER A 282 10.42 -9.01 -25.67
C SER A 282 9.54 -8.10 -26.51
N ASP A 283 10.07 -7.66 -27.65
CA ASP A 283 9.30 -6.92 -28.65
C ASP A 283 8.57 -7.91 -29.56
N CYS A 284 7.26 -7.91 -29.48
CA CYS A 284 6.37 -8.71 -30.34
C CYS A 284 5.08 -7.93 -30.62
N GLU A 285 4.28 -8.41 -31.57
CA GLU A 285 3.02 -7.73 -31.95
C GLU A 285 2.08 -7.54 -30.75
N GLU A 286 2.07 -8.50 -29.83
CA GLU A 286 1.26 -8.43 -28.61
C GLU A 286 1.72 -7.29 -27.68
N THR A 287 3.03 -7.17 -27.42
CA THR A 287 3.57 -6.11 -26.54
C THR A 287 3.41 -4.73 -27.14
N ILE A 288 3.49 -4.60 -28.47
CA ILE A 288 3.23 -3.34 -29.17
C ILE A 288 1.77 -2.94 -28.98
N ARG A 289 0.80 -3.86 -29.17
CA ARG A 289 -0.62 -3.62 -28.96
C ARG A 289 -0.92 -3.20 -27.53
N ILE A 290 -0.38 -3.93 -26.55
CA ILE A 290 -0.53 -3.60 -25.12
C ILE A 290 0.01 -2.18 -24.81
N ALA A 291 1.16 -1.82 -25.39
CA ALA A 291 1.74 -0.48 -25.22
C ALA A 291 0.80 0.64 -25.73
N GLU A 292 0.17 0.41 -26.88
CA GLU A 292 -0.81 1.35 -27.47
C GLU A 292 -2.05 1.47 -26.56
N GLU A 293 -2.60 0.36 -26.09
CA GLU A 293 -3.75 0.33 -25.18
C GLU A 293 -3.47 1.05 -23.87
N ILE A 294 -2.29 0.83 -23.25
CA ILE A 294 -1.87 1.55 -22.04
C ILE A 294 -1.81 3.06 -22.31
N ARG A 295 -1.18 3.49 -23.41
CA ARG A 295 -1.09 4.91 -23.78
C ARG A 295 -2.47 5.52 -23.98
N GLU A 296 -3.37 4.88 -24.71
CA GLU A 296 -4.74 5.37 -24.91
C GLU A 296 -5.50 5.50 -23.59
N ARG A 297 -5.37 4.52 -22.68
CA ARG A 297 -6.00 4.58 -21.35
C ARG A 297 -5.51 5.79 -20.55
N PHE A 298 -4.20 6.02 -20.52
CA PHE A 298 -3.64 7.17 -19.83
C PHE A 298 -4.11 8.49 -20.43
N TYR A 299 -4.24 8.58 -21.73
CA TYR A 299 -4.78 9.78 -22.41
C TYR A 299 -6.24 10.02 -22.03
N ARG A 300 -7.11 9.01 -22.12
CA ARG A 300 -8.56 9.15 -21.84
C ARG A 300 -8.87 9.54 -20.40
N LEU A 301 -8.08 9.06 -19.43
CA LEU A 301 -8.26 9.41 -18.02
C LEU A 301 -7.96 10.88 -17.73
N ASN A 302 -7.21 11.55 -18.60
CA ASN A 302 -6.77 12.93 -18.44
C ASN A 302 -7.40 13.89 -19.46
N GLU A 303 -8.30 13.43 -20.32
CA GLU A 303 -9.13 14.30 -21.16
C GLU A 303 -10.09 15.08 -20.26
N GLY A 304 -9.84 16.38 -20.10
CA GLY A 304 -10.70 17.29 -19.34
C GLY A 304 -10.20 17.69 -17.94
N VAL A 305 -8.91 17.50 -17.65
CA VAL A 305 -8.25 18.02 -16.43
C VAL A 305 -7.46 19.30 -16.72
#